data_b7971fc441560eebdf48f9ecdd4f8704
#
_entry.id   b7971fc441560eebdf48f9ecdd4f8704
#
_cell.length_a   1.000
_cell.length_b   1.000
_cell.length_c   1.000
_cell.angle_alpha   90.00
_cell.angle_beta   90.00
_cell.angle_gamma   90.00
#
_symmetry.space_group_name_H-M   'P 1'
#
loop_
_entity.id
_entity.type
_entity.pdbx_description
1 polymer ?
#
loop_
_entity_poly.entity_id
_entity_poly.type
_entity_poly.pdbx_seq_one_letter_code
_entity_poly.pdbx_strand_id
1 'polypeptide(L)'
;MILYDRLINKEILEFASPSTKFFYCGKDPNKHSLPQEETNKMMVTLAKKGHTVTRLKGGDPFVFGRGGEEAEVLANHNIPFEIVPGITSGIAAPAYAGIPVTHRDFSSSVAFVTAVNKSGMDKEQYWEHLANGPETLCVYMGVKRLPEICDLLTKHGRSSETPVALVHMGTSIRQKTITGTLGNIVDKAHQIT
;
A
#
# COMPACT_ATOMS: atom_id res chain seq x y z
N MET A 1 -5.52 -23.90 -0.21
CA MET A 1 -4.12 -23.42 -0.18
C MET A 1 -4.12 -21.92 0.07
N ILE A 2 -3.20 -21.39 0.91
CA ILE A 2 -3.10 -19.94 1.15
C ILE A 2 -1.69 -19.47 0.77
N LEU A 3 -1.60 -18.50 -0.15
CA LEU A 3 -0.37 -17.80 -0.49
C LEU A 3 -0.42 -16.42 0.18
N TYR A 4 0.60 -16.09 0.98
CA TYR A 4 0.59 -14.84 1.76
C TYR A 4 1.94 -14.13 1.77
N ASP A 5 1.94 -12.83 2.04
CA ASP A 5 3.14 -12.01 2.11
C ASP A 5 3.42 -11.46 3.53
N ARG A 6 4.43 -10.61 3.64
CA ARG A 6 4.91 -10.06 4.92
C ARG A 6 3.92 -9.09 5.60
N LEU A 7 3.04 -8.45 4.84
CA LEU A 7 2.22 -7.33 5.34
C LEU A 7 0.89 -7.77 5.95
N ILE A 8 0.59 -9.06 5.97
CA ILE A 8 -0.62 -9.57 6.62
C ILE A 8 -0.42 -9.63 8.15
N ASN A 9 -1.51 -9.51 8.91
CA ASN A 9 -1.51 -9.96 10.29
C ASN A 9 -1.56 -11.49 10.32
N LYS A 10 -0.55 -12.12 10.95
CA LYS A 10 -0.43 -13.59 10.97
C LYS A 10 -1.57 -14.27 11.72
N GLU A 11 -2.22 -13.61 12.66
CA GLU A 11 -3.38 -14.14 13.38
C GLU A 11 -4.51 -14.55 12.45
N ILE A 12 -4.63 -13.90 11.28
CA ILE A 12 -5.65 -14.27 10.28
C ILE A 12 -5.46 -15.70 9.73
N LEU A 13 -4.23 -16.23 9.79
CA LEU A 13 -3.93 -17.60 9.34
C LEU A 13 -4.53 -18.66 10.29
N GLU A 14 -4.83 -18.29 11.52
CA GLU A 14 -5.44 -19.18 12.53
C GLU A 14 -6.88 -19.52 12.20
N PHE A 15 -7.56 -18.72 11.37
CA PHE A 15 -8.91 -19.01 10.89
C PHE A 15 -8.96 -20.08 9.77
N ALA A 16 -7.80 -20.49 9.29
CA ALA A 16 -7.75 -21.49 8.21
C ALA A 16 -8.00 -22.91 8.75
N SER A 17 -8.61 -23.76 7.91
CA SER A 17 -8.77 -25.18 8.24
C SER A 17 -7.44 -25.84 8.57
N PRO A 18 -7.39 -26.81 9.50
CA PRO A 18 -6.16 -27.55 9.85
C PRO A 18 -5.48 -28.25 8.66
N SER A 19 -6.23 -28.56 7.60
CA SER A 19 -5.70 -29.16 6.37
C SER A 19 -5.09 -28.15 5.39
N THR A 20 -5.17 -26.84 5.70
CA THR A 20 -4.70 -25.78 4.81
C THR A 20 -3.17 -25.76 4.73
N LYS A 21 -2.63 -25.74 3.51
CA LYS A 21 -1.19 -25.52 3.28
C LYS A 21 -0.92 -24.05 3.04
N PHE A 22 0.13 -23.55 3.67
CA PHE A 22 0.54 -22.15 3.62
C PHE A 22 1.83 -21.99 2.81
N PHE A 23 1.87 -20.96 1.96
CA PHE A 23 3.02 -20.60 1.13
C PHE A 23 3.36 -19.13 1.36
N TYR A 24 4.52 -18.88 1.92
CA TYR A 24 5.02 -17.52 2.11
C TYR A 24 5.63 -17.00 0.81
N CYS A 25 5.09 -15.90 0.29
CA CYS A 25 5.52 -15.26 -0.95
C CYS A 25 6.20 -13.90 -0.71
N GLY A 26 6.36 -13.49 0.54
CA GLY A 26 6.95 -12.19 0.89
C GLY A 26 8.47 -12.14 0.71
N LYS A 27 9.01 -10.92 0.73
CA LYS A 27 10.46 -10.71 0.75
C LYS A 27 11.01 -11.10 2.12
N ASP A 28 11.88 -12.10 2.14
CA ASP A 28 12.71 -12.39 3.30
C ASP A 28 13.99 -11.54 3.21
N PRO A 29 14.36 -10.78 4.26
CA PRO A 29 15.60 -10.00 4.26
C PRO A 29 16.86 -10.83 3.98
N ASN A 30 16.81 -12.13 4.27
CA ASN A 30 17.94 -13.06 4.18
C ASN A 30 17.83 -14.08 3.01
N LYS A 31 16.75 -14.03 2.22
CA LYS A 31 16.56 -14.91 1.06
C LYS A 31 16.06 -14.09 -0.12
N HIS A 32 16.48 -14.48 -1.33
CA HIS A 32 15.93 -13.90 -2.55
C HIS A 32 14.39 -13.94 -2.48
N SER A 33 13.76 -12.75 -2.57
CA SER A 33 12.31 -12.67 -2.64
C SER A 33 11.83 -13.48 -3.84
N LEU A 34 10.76 -14.25 -3.68
CA LEU A 34 10.09 -14.83 -4.83
C LEU A 34 9.67 -13.70 -5.78
N PRO A 35 10.16 -13.71 -7.02
CA PRO A 35 9.69 -12.75 -8.02
C PRO A 35 8.16 -12.85 -8.14
N GLN A 36 7.49 -11.76 -8.49
CA GLN A 36 6.03 -11.79 -8.69
C GLN A 36 5.61 -12.88 -9.68
N GLU A 37 6.41 -13.11 -10.70
CA GLU A 37 6.19 -14.15 -11.69
C GLU A 37 6.13 -15.56 -11.09
N GLU A 38 6.96 -15.85 -10.08
CA GLU A 38 6.94 -17.15 -9.40
C GLU A 38 5.69 -17.31 -8.52
N THR A 39 5.24 -16.23 -7.87
CA THR A 39 3.97 -16.22 -7.14
C THR A 39 2.81 -16.49 -8.11
N ASN A 40 2.79 -15.82 -9.26
CA ASN A 40 1.79 -16.01 -10.30
C ASN A 40 1.79 -17.45 -10.84
N LYS A 41 2.96 -18.00 -11.17
CA LYS A 41 3.11 -19.41 -11.60
C LYS A 41 2.61 -20.39 -10.55
N MET A 42 2.88 -20.11 -9.27
CA MET A 42 2.41 -20.96 -8.17
C MET A 42 0.89 -20.97 -8.09
N MET A 43 0.24 -19.80 -8.15
CA MET A 43 -1.23 -19.69 -8.15
C MET A 43 -1.84 -20.51 -9.29
N VAL A 44 -1.35 -20.30 -10.52
CA VAL A 44 -1.81 -21.03 -11.71
C VAL A 44 -1.61 -22.55 -11.55
N THR A 45 -0.43 -22.97 -11.09
CA THR A 45 -0.11 -24.39 -10.93
C THR A 45 -1.01 -25.08 -9.92
N LEU A 46 -1.26 -24.42 -8.77
CA LEU A 46 -2.13 -24.97 -7.73
C LEU A 46 -3.60 -25.01 -8.18
N ALA A 47 -4.08 -23.96 -8.83
CA ALA A 47 -5.44 -23.92 -9.35
C ALA A 47 -5.69 -24.99 -10.43
N LYS A 48 -4.76 -25.19 -11.36
CA LYS A 48 -4.85 -26.25 -12.38
C LYS A 48 -4.81 -27.68 -11.80
N LYS A 49 -4.29 -27.85 -10.58
CA LYS A 49 -4.36 -29.11 -9.83
C LYS A 49 -5.70 -29.30 -9.08
N GLY A 50 -6.67 -28.43 -9.29
CA GLY A 50 -7.99 -28.48 -8.65
C GLY A 50 -8.05 -27.96 -7.22
N HIS A 51 -7.05 -27.18 -6.78
CA HIS A 51 -7.06 -26.60 -5.45
C HIS A 51 -7.75 -25.22 -5.44
N THR A 52 -8.54 -24.96 -4.41
CA THR A 52 -8.93 -23.58 -4.06
C THR A 52 -7.71 -22.85 -3.50
N VAL A 53 -7.35 -21.74 -4.15
CA VAL A 53 -6.15 -20.96 -3.82
C VAL A 53 -6.59 -19.58 -3.34
N THR A 54 -6.25 -19.23 -2.10
CA THR A 54 -6.44 -17.90 -1.53
C THR A 54 -5.12 -17.13 -1.61
N ARG A 55 -5.08 -16.01 -2.32
CA ARG A 55 -3.98 -15.05 -2.28
C ARG A 55 -4.29 -14.01 -1.20
N LEU A 56 -3.72 -14.20 -0.02
CA LEU A 56 -3.95 -13.33 1.13
C LEU A 56 -3.02 -12.12 1.09
N LYS A 57 -3.58 -10.93 1.18
CA LYS A 57 -2.88 -9.64 1.05
C LYS A 57 -3.20 -8.73 2.22
N GLY A 58 -2.30 -7.83 2.58
CA GLY A 58 -2.55 -6.79 3.58
C GLY A 58 -3.25 -5.59 2.94
N GLY A 59 -4.45 -5.25 3.41
CA GLY A 59 -5.27 -4.18 2.88
C GLY A 59 -6.08 -4.59 1.65
N ASP A 60 -6.38 -3.63 0.77
CA ASP A 60 -7.12 -3.91 -0.48
C ASP A 60 -6.17 -4.49 -1.54
N PRO A 61 -6.55 -5.58 -2.24
CA PRO A 61 -5.68 -6.22 -3.23
C PRO A 61 -5.42 -5.35 -4.46
N PHE A 62 -6.33 -4.43 -4.80
CA PHE A 62 -6.24 -3.59 -6.00
C PHE A 62 -5.62 -2.22 -5.76
N VAL A 63 -5.42 -1.81 -4.49
CA VAL A 63 -4.77 -0.54 -4.16
C VAL A 63 -3.29 -0.78 -3.83
N PHE A 64 -2.41 -0.57 -4.82
CA PHE A 64 -0.95 -0.81 -4.75
C PHE A 64 -0.54 -2.21 -4.28
N GLY A 65 -1.49 -3.17 -4.35
CA GLY A 65 -1.32 -4.55 -3.92
C GLY A 65 -0.94 -5.51 -5.05
N ARG A 66 -0.81 -5.07 -6.29
CA ARG A 66 -0.54 -5.89 -7.49
C ARG A 66 -1.61 -6.95 -7.79
N GLY A 67 -2.78 -6.86 -7.15
CA GLY A 67 -3.87 -7.81 -7.38
C GLY A 67 -4.38 -7.81 -8.82
N GLY A 68 -4.33 -6.65 -9.53
CA GLY A 68 -4.66 -6.56 -10.94
C GLY A 68 -3.75 -7.42 -11.81
N GLU A 69 -2.43 -7.37 -11.61
CA GLU A 69 -1.45 -8.19 -12.31
C GLU A 69 -1.68 -9.70 -12.06
N GLU A 70 -2.00 -10.05 -10.81
CA GLU A 70 -2.32 -11.42 -10.40
C GLU A 70 -3.63 -11.91 -11.09
N ALA A 71 -4.66 -11.06 -11.13
CA ALA A 71 -5.93 -11.35 -11.80
C ALA A 71 -5.78 -11.52 -13.32
N GLU A 72 -5.00 -10.66 -13.98
CA GLU A 72 -4.69 -10.80 -15.43
C GLU A 72 -4.05 -12.14 -15.75
N VAL A 73 -3.11 -12.60 -14.94
CA VAL A 73 -2.47 -13.90 -15.15
C VAL A 73 -3.47 -15.05 -15.00
N LEU A 74 -4.37 -14.99 -14.01
CA LEU A 74 -5.41 -16.02 -13.84
C LEU A 74 -6.39 -16.02 -15.01
N ALA A 75 -6.84 -14.85 -15.46
CA ALA A 75 -7.72 -14.71 -16.62
C ALA A 75 -7.11 -15.28 -17.90
N ASN A 76 -5.83 -14.97 -18.16
CA ASN A 76 -5.09 -15.50 -19.33
C ASN A 76 -4.94 -17.02 -19.33
N HIS A 77 -5.08 -17.64 -18.16
CA HIS A 77 -5.07 -19.11 -18.02
C HIS A 77 -6.47 -19.73 -17.88
N ASN A 78 -7.54 -18.94 -18.09
CA ASN A 78 -8.94 -19.35 -17.93
C ASN A 78 -9.24 -19.94 -16.53
N ILE A 79 -8.61 -19.39 -15.48
CA ILE A 79 -8.86 -19.79 -14.11
C ILE A 79 -9.88 -18.82 -13.52
N PRO A 80 -11.05 -19.29 -13.06
CA PRO A 80 -12.03 -18.43 -12.40
C PRO A 80 -11.47 -17.93 -11.08
N PHE A 81 -11.75 -16.65 -10.78
CA PHE A 81 -11.36 -16.03 -9.52
C PHE A 81 -12.40 -15.01 -9.06
N GLU A 82 -12.35 -14.68 -7.81
CA GLU A 82 -13.09 -13.57 -7.22
C GLU A 82 -12.13 -12.67 -6.44
N ILE A 83 -12.50 -11.40 -6.31
CA ILE A 83 -11.76 -10.42 -5.53
C ILE A 83 -12.59 -10.07 -4.29
N VAL A 84 -12.01 -10.33 -3.12
CA VAL A 84 -12.57 -9.87 -1.85
C VAL A 84 -11.94 -8.53 -1.52
N PRO A 85 -12.69 -7.42 -1.51
CA PRO A 85 -12.14 -6.12 -1.20
C PRO A 85 -11.68 -6.05 0.25
N GLY A 86 -10.70 -5.19 0.50
CA GLY A 86 -10.18 -4.93 1.83
C GLY A 86 -10.08 -3.43 2.11
N ILE A 87 -9.75 -3.08 3.35
CA ILE A 87 -9.55 -1.68 3.72
C ILE A 87 -8.09 -1.32 3.44
N THR A 88 -7.87 -0.46 2.45
CA THR A 88 -6.53 0.01 2.12
C THR A 88 -5.92 0.84 3.23
N SER A 89 -4.60 0.78 3.41
CA SER A 89 -3.90 1.50 4.47
C SER A 89 -4.05 3.03 4.39
N GLY A 90 -4.29 3.60 3.21
CA GLY A 90 -4.58 5.03 3.04
C GLY A 90 -5.91 5.47 3.64
N ILE A 91 -6.80 4.53 3.99
CA ILE A 91 -8.04 4.78 4.75
C ILE A 91 -7.85 4.32 6.20
N ALA A 92 -7.38 3.09 6.39
CA ALA A 92 -7.34 2.48 7.71
C ALA A 92 -6.34 3.17 8.66
N ALA A 93 -5.12 3.47 8.19
CA ALA A 93 -4.08 4.05 9.04
C ALA A 93 -4.43 5.48 9.50
N PRO A 94 -4.90 6.41 8.63
CA PRO A 94 -5.40 7.70 9.09
C PRO A 94 -6.56 7.59 10.07
N ALA A 95 -7.53 6.71 9.82
CA ALA A 95 -8.68 6.52 10.70
C ALA A 95 -8.24 6.12 12.13
N TYR A 96 -7.30 5.19 12.27
CA TYR A 96 -6.72 4.80 13.56
C TYR A 96 -5.84 5.89 14.19
N ALA A 97 -5.41 6.87 13.41
CA ALA A 97 -4.72 8.07 13.90
C ALA A 97 -5.69 9.24 14.22
N GLY A 98 -7.01 9.03 14.07
CA GLY A 98 -8.02 10.08 14.27
C GLY A 98 -8.03 11.14 13.16
N ILE A 99 -7.52 10.82 11.97
CA ILE A 99 -7.38 11.75 10.84
C ILE A 99 -8.35 11.33 9.73
N PRO A 100 -9.43 12.06 9.47
CA PRO A 100 -10.30 11.82 8.34
C PRO A 100 -9.58 12.19 7.03
N VAL A 101 -9.70 11.33 6.01
CA VAL A 101 -9.10 11.61 4.68
C VAL A 101 -9.98 12.53 3.84
N THR A 102 -11.25 12.70 4.21
CA THR A 102 -12.16 13.72 3.68
C THR A 102 -12.89 14.38 4.83
N HIS A 103 -13.23 15.64 4.70
CA HIS A 103 -13.98 16.39 5.70
C HIS A 103 -14.78 17.49 5.02
N ARG A 104 -16.04 17.70 5.43
CA ARG A 104 -16.97 18.63 4.78
C ARG A 104 -16.39 20.05 4.62
N ASP A 105 -15.67 20.51 5.62
CA ASP A 105 -15.16 21.88 5.67
C ASP A 105 -13.70 22.02 5.22
N PHE A 106 -12.94 20.89 5.07
CA PHE A 106 -11.50 20.95 4.84
C PHE A 106 -10.99 20.17 3.64
N SER A 107 -11.70 19.10 3.21
CA SER A 107 -11.23 18.27 2.10
C SER A 107 -12.36 17.51 1.46
N SER A 108 -12.67 17.86 0.23
CA SER A 108 -13.70 17.22 -0.62
C SER A 108 -13.11 16.15 -1.54
N SER A 109 -11.78 16.04 -1.61
CA SER A 109 -11.10 15.13 -2.52
C SER A 109 -9.90 14.43 -1.86
N VAL A 110 -9.69 13.16 -2.20
CA VAL A 110 -8.54 12.37 -1.75
C VAL A 110 -7.93 11.61 -2.91
N ALA A 111 -6.60 11.58 -2.96
CA ALA A 111 -5.86 10.73 -3.89
C ALA A 111 -4.96 9.74 -3.14
N PHE A 112 -5.00 8.48 -3.57
CA PHE A 112 -4.02 7.46 -3.21
C PHE A 112 -2.91 7.48 -4.23
N VAL A 113 -1.70 7.78 -3.78
CA VAL A 113 -0.53 7.93 -4.65
C VAL A 113 0.64 7.11 -4.14
N THR A 114 1.53 6.72 -5.05
CA THR A 114 2.78 6.04 -4.68
C THR A 114 3.97 6.95 -4.92
N ALA A 115 4.93 6.93 -4.01
CA ALA A 115 6.20 7.60 -4.21
C ALA A 115 7.10 6.89 -5.24
N VAL A 116 6.77 5.65 -5.61
CA VAL A 116 7.50 4.85 -6.61
C VAL A 116 6.82 4.99 -7.95
N ASN A 117 7.39 5.81 -8.84
CA ASN A 117 6.86 6.02 -10.19
C ASN A 117 7.31 4.92 -11.14
N LYS A 118 6.47 4.60 -12.14
CA LYS A 118 6.90 3.82 -13.32
C LYS A 118 7.99 4.59 -14.09
N SER A 119 8.93 3.86 -14.69
CA SER A 119 9.87 4.43 -15.64
C SER A 119 9.11 5.10 -16.80
N GLY A 120 9.49 6.33 -17.17
CA GLY A 120 8.92 7.08 -18.31
C GLY A 120 7.87 8.13 -17.94
N MET A 121 7.45 8.26 -16.69
CA MET A 121 6.60 9.37 -16.24
C MET A 121 7.48 10.58 -15.91
N ASP A 122 7.13 11.77 -16.42
CA ASP A 122 7.77 13.02 -16.02
C ASP A 122 7.41 13.28 -14.53
N LYS A 123 8.46 13.21 -13.68
CA LYS A 123 8.32 13.38 -12.24
C LYS A 123 7.79 14.77 -11.88
N GLU A 124 8.29 15.80 -12.55
CA GLU A 124 7.92 17.19 -12.28
C GLU A 124 6.43 17.39 -12.55
N GLN A 125 5.97 17.01 -13.74
CA GLN A 125 4.56 17.14 -14.13
C GLN A 125 3.64 16.33 -13.22
N TYR A 126 4.03 15.13 -12.79
CA TYR A 126 3.25 14.31 -11.86
C TYR A 126 3.04 15.01 -10.50
N TRP A 127 4.12 15.55 -9.93
CA TRP A 127 4.05 16.21 -8.62
C TRP A 127 3.38 17.59 -8.72
N GLU A 128 3.52 18.29 -9.84
CA GLU A 128 2.76 19.52 -10.12
C GLU A 128 1.25 19.27 -10.09
N HIS A 129 0.76 18.21 -10.75
CA HIS A 129 -0.64 17.82 -10.70
C HIS A 129 -1.11 17.47 -9.28
N LEU A 130 -0.28 16.77 -8.52
CA LEU A 130 -0.60 16.41 -7.14
C LEU A 130 -0.58 17.61 -6.19
N ALA A 131 0.31 18.56 -6.41
CA ALA A 131 0.39 19.77 -5.59
C ALA A 131 -0.85 20.65 -5.73
N ASN A 132 -1.43 20.71 -6.94
CA ASN A 132 -2.54 21.62 -7.29
C ASN A 132 -3.89 20.91 -7.42
N GLY A 133 -3.93 19.59 -7.36
CA GLY A 133 -5.13 18.79 -7.57
C GLY A 133 -5.84 18.41 -6.26
N PRO A 134 -5.72 17.16 -5.79
CA PRO A 134 -6.50 16.68 -4.66
C PRO A 134 -6.09 17.37 -3.35
N GLU A 135 -7.10 17.66 -2.52
CA GLU A 135 -6.89 18.34 -1.23
C GLU A 135 -6.16 17.45 -0.22
N THR A 136 -6.49 16.16 -0.18
CA THR A 136 -5.79 15.16 0.64
C THR A 136 -4.98 14.20 -0.23
N LEU A 137 -3.71 13.99 0.13
CA LEU A 137 -2.83 13.01 -0.49
C LEU A 137 -2.48 11.90 0.50
N CYS A 138 -2.81 10.65 0.18
CA CYS A 138 -2.37 9.48 0.90
C CYS A 138 -1.19 8.84 0.16
N VAL A 139 0.03 9.13 0.58
CA VAL A 139 1.25 8.73 -0.11
C VAL A 139 1.76 7.39 0.42
N TYR A 140 1.73 6.37 -0.43
CA TYR A 140 2.25 5.03 -0.13
C TYR A 140 3.74 4.95 -0.45
N MET A 141 4.47 4.16 0.35
CA MET A 141 5.91 3.90 0.15
C MET A 141 6.75 5.18 0.13
N GLY A 142 6.27 6.27 0.77
CA GLY A 142 6.85 7.61 0.68
C GLY A 142 7.99 7.89 1.65
N VAL A 143 8.13 7.16 2.77
CA VAL A 143 9.02 7.54 3.87
C VAL A 143 10.49 7.71 3.44
N LYS A 144 11.02 6.82 2.60
CA LYS A 144 12.40 6.93 2.09
C LYS A 144 12.63 8.12 1.16
N ARG A 145 11.56 8.65 0.59
CA ARG A 145 11.59 9.80 -0.34
C ARG A 145 10.90 11.02 0.24
N LEU A 146 10.65 11.02 1.54
CA LEU A 146 9.92 12.09 2.21
C LEU A 146 10.49 13.48 1.95
N PRO A 147 11.82 13.72 2.03
CA PRO A 147 12.39 15.03 1.71
C PRO A 147 12.05 15.45 0.27
N GLU A 148 12.30 14.58 -0.71
CA GLU A 148 12.01 14.85 -2.13
C GLU A 148 10.52 15.15 -2.37
N ILE A 149 9.62 14.42 -1.70
CA ILE A 149 8.17 14.64 -1.81
C ILE A 149 7.77 16.01 -1.27
N CYS A 150 8.27 16.37 -0.09
CA CYS A 150 7.99 17.68 0.51
C CYS A 150 8.49 18.82 -0.37
N ASP A 151 9.72 18.71 -0.89
CA ASP A 151 10.33 19.70 -1.77
C ASP A 151 9.53 19.85 -3.07
N LEU A 152 9.15 18.76 -3.72
CA LEU A 152 8.38 18.80 -4.97
C LEU A 152 6.99 19.40 -4.77
N LEU A 153 6.27 18.99 -3.73
CA LEU A 153 4.95 19.57 -3.44
C LEU A 153 5.02 21.07 -3.15
N THR A 154 6.02 21.49 -2.38
CA THR A 154 6.22 22.91 -2.04
C THR A 154 6.68 23.72 -3.27
N LYS A 155 7.61 23.18 -4.07
CA LYS A 155 8.06 23.79 -5.31
C LYS A 155 6.91 24.08 -6.27
N HIS A 156 5.93 23.19 -6.33
CA HIS A 156 4.76 23.32 -7.21
C HIS A 156 3.56 24.01 -6.55
N GLY A 157 3.77 24.72 -5.44
CA GLY A 157 2.80 25.68 -4.89
C GLY A 157 1.99 25.18 -3.69
N ARG A 158 2.17 23.95 -3.22
CA ARG A 158 1.54 23.54 -1.97
C ARG A 158 2.22 24.21 -0.78
N SER A 159 1.44 24.84 0.11
CA SER A 159 1.98 25.58 1.25
C SER A 159 2.87 24.70 2.13
N SER A 160 4.02 25.26 2.60
CA SER A 160 4.86 24.63 3.60
C SER A 160 4.12 24.35 4.91
N GLU A 161 3.04 25.10 5.18
CA GLU A 161 2.19 24.93 6.37
C GLU A 161 1.13 23.83 6.18
N THR A 162 1.05 23.18 5.00
CA THR A 162 0.12 22.06 4.77
C THR A 162 0.37 20.97 5.82
N PRO A 163 -0.67 20.56 6.58
CA PRO A 163 -0.53 19.52 7.60
C PRO A 163 -0.11 18.18 7.00
N VAL A 164 0.79 17.50 7.68
CA VAL A 164 1.29 16.16 7.30
C VAL A 164 1.24 15.23 8.50
N ALA A 165 0.82 14.00 8.27
CA ALA A 165 0.93 12.92 9.24
C ALA A 165 1.72 11.75 8.65
N LEU A 166 2.67 11.21 9.41
CA LEU A 166 3.34 9.94 9.14
C LEU A 166 2.75 8.89 10.07
N VAL A 167 2.15 7.85 9.51
CA VAL A 167 1.59 6.75 10.28
C VAL A 167 2.39 5.48 9.97
N HIS A 168 3.10 4.98 10.96
CA HIS A 168 3.90 3.76 10.88
C HIS A 168 3.18 2.62 11.59
N MET A 169 3.22 1.42 11.00
CA MET A 169 2.55 0.21 11.53
C MET A 169 1.06 0.46 11.84
N GLY A 170 0.40 1.22 10.97
CA GLY A 170 -1.02 1.59 11.14
C GLY A 170 -1.91 0.41 11.45
N THR A 171 -2.92 0.62 12.29
CA THR A 171 -3.90 -0.38 12.78
C THR A 171 -3.34 -1.47 13.70
N SER A 172 -2.06 -1.46 14.00
CA SER A 172 -1.44 -2.42 14.93
C SER A 172 -1.20 -1.79 16.31
N ILE A 173 -0.97 -2.65 17.32
CA ILE A 173 -0.56 -2.20 18.67
C ILE A 173 0.77 -1.42 18.69
N ARG A 174 1.53 -1.49 17.60
CA ARG A 174 2.80 -0.78 17.41
C ARG A 174 2.65 0.49 16.57
N GLN A 175 1.42 0.93 16.32
CA GLN A 175 1.20 2.14 15.55
C GLN A 175 1.90 3.34 16.19
N LYS A 176 2.63 4.09 15.39
CA LYS A 176 3.18 5.40 15.74
C LYS A 176 2.66 6.42 14.75
N THR A 177 2.24 7.56 15.26
CA THR A 177 1.78 8.70 14.44
C THR A 177 2.60 9.93 14.80
N ILE A 178 3.16 10.57 13.78
CA ILE A 178 3.88 11.84 13.90
C ILE A 178 3.18 12.86 13.02
N THR A 179 2.92 14.02 13.56
CA THR A 179 2.29 15.13 12.83
C THR A 179 3.22 16.32 12.71
N GLY A 180 3.05 17.04 11.63
CA GLY A 180 3.80 18.26 11.33
C GLY A 180 3.21 18.98 10.13
N THR A 181 4.05 19.73 9.45
CA THR A 181 3.74 20.39 8.18
C THR A 181 4.73 19.96 7.11
N LEU A 182 4.48 20.25 5.83
CA LEU A 182 5.44 19.98 4.75
C LEU A 182 6.80 20.60 5.06
N GLY A 183 6.84 21.77 5.74
CA GLY A 183 8.08 22.45 6.08
C GLY A 183 8.89 21.83 7.22
N ASN A 184 8.29 20.93 8.05
CA ASN A 184 8.99 20.40 9.23
C ASN A 184 8.88 18.88 9.45
N ILE A 185 8.09 18.19 8.66
CA ILE A 185 7.85 16.74 8.87
C ILE A 185 9.11 15.90 8.65
N VAL A 186 10.01 16.35 7.78
CA VAL A 186 11.28 15.67 7.48
C VAL A 186 12.14 15.56 8.74
N ASP A 187 12.27 16.67 9.47
CA ASP A 187 13.05 16.72 10.71
C ASP A 187 12.46 15.86 11.82
N LYS A 188 11.15 15.67 11.80
CA LYS A 188 10.44 14.83 12.78
C LYS A 188 10.47 13.34 12.42
N ALA A 189 10.69 13.01 11.16
CA ALA A 189 10.56 11.63 10.66
C ALA A 189 11.50 10.62 11.34
N HIS A 190 12.67 11.08 11.87
CA HIS A 190 13.61 10.21 12.61
C HIS A 190 13.00 9.58 13.86
N GLN A 191 11.90 10.12 14.39
CA GLN A 191 11.19 9.58 15.56
C GLN A 191 10.37 8.32 15.24
N ILE A 192 10.23 7.99 13.96
CA ILE A 192 9.39 6.87 13.50
C ILE A 192 10.21 5.62 13.12
N THR A 193 11.51 5.78 12.91
CA THR A 193 12.46 4.72 12.53
C THR A 193 13.05 4.01 13.74
#